data_55b7dcdc9f1d82053fa20b14470d19cf
#
_entry.id   55b7dcdc9f1d82053fa20b14470d19cf
#
_cell.length_a   1.000
_cell.length_b   1.000
_cell.length_c   1.000
_cell.angle_alpha   90.00
_cell.angle_beta   90.00
_cell.angle_gamma   90.00
#
_symmetry.space_group_name_H-M   'P 1'
#
loop_
_entity.id
_entity.type
_entity.pdbx_description
1 polymer ?
#
loop_
_entity_poly.entity_id
_entity_poly.type
_entity_poly.pdbx_seq_one_letter_code
_entity_poly.pdbx_strand_id
1 'polypeptide(L)'
;MFLGKNLNTLSKLLDKIRFTRNEASEKNSPYIRLLEFMILTIVISLSKNLIFLWIASLFFLSKLALFKGSTIISVVKRLFILCLLSFVFILPGVIFANNVNPSLFLFRVGVNLLNLSIFSASTPFPSLVKALRQLGMPMLFVQTMDICYKYIYVLGNVTVSIIEAVKLRCIGMKEDKRLVGAIIGQLYLSTDRYTRELYEAMVLRGYNLNNLRKKRLSFNRYDLLSVLRTVVLLIVFIVLK
;
A
#
# COMPACT_ATOMS: atom_id res chain seq x y z
N MET A 1 0.63 28.84 14.26
CA MET A 1 -0.46 28.39 13.36
C MET A 1 -0.08 27.16 12.54
N PHE A 2 1.18 27.04 12.07
CA PHE A 2 1.70 25.90 11.29
C PHE A 2 1.73 24.57 12.10
N LEU A 3 2.25 24.59 13.32
CA LEU A 3 2.31 23.43 14.22
C LEU A 3 0.93 22.87 14.59
N GLY A 4 -0.07 23.73 14.83
CA GLY A 4 -1.42 23.28 15.17
C GLY A 4 -2.18 22.60 14.03
N LYS A 5 -1.94 23.06 12.78
CA LYS A 5 -2.56 22.47 11.58
C LYS A 5 -1.96 21.10 11.26
N ASN A 6 -0.65 20.94 11.50
CA ASN A 6 0.05 19.68 11.29
C ASN A 6 -0.29 18.63 12.36
N LEU A 7 -0.53 19.02 13.60
CA LEU A 7 -1.01 18.11 14.66
C LEU A 7 -2.34 17.45 14.31
N ASN A 8 -3.33 18.25 13.87
CA ASN A 8 -4.64 17.71 13.48
C ASN A 8 -4.58 16.77 12.27
N THR A 9 -3.65 17.04 11.33
CA THR A 9 -3.43 16.13 10.18
C THR A 9 -2.71 14.86 10.60
N LEU A 10 -1.71 14.93 11.48
CA LEU A 10 -0.98 13.78 12.00
C LEU A 10 -1.87 12.87 12.85
N SER A 11 -2.66 13.42 13.78
CA SER A 11 -3.60 12.63 14.58
C SER A 11 -4.64 11.91 13.71
N LYS A 12 -5.21 12.59 12.72
CA LYS A 12 -6.14 11.97 11.75
C LYS A 12 -5.49 10.87 10.91
N LEU A 13 -4.22 11.01 10.54
CA LEU A 13 -3.48 9.98 9.80
C LEU A 13 -3.21 8.76 10.70
N LEU A 14 -2.85 8.96 11.97
CA LEU A 14 -2.64 7.89 12.93
C LEU A 14 -3.93 7.12 13.22
N ASP A 15 -5.05 7.81 13.39
CA ASP A 15 -6.37 7.20 13.55
C ASP A 15 -6.76 6.39 12.31
N LYS A 16 -6.46 6.88 11.12
CA LYS A 16 -6.72 6.17 9.87
C LYS A 16 -5.87 4.89 9.75
N ILE A 17 -4.60 4.91 10.18
CA ILE A 17 -3.73 3.73 10.22
C ILE A 17 -4.27 2.70 11.22
N ARG A 18 -4.77 3.15 12.38
CA ARG A 18 -5.41 2.31 13.40
C ARG A 18 -6.69 1.66 12.88
N PHE A 19 -7.51 2.41 12.14
CA PHE A 19 -8.80 1.94 11.61
C PHE A 19 -8.62 0.92 10.47
N THR A 20 -7.64 1.11 9.60
CA THR A 20 -7.32 0.15 8.50
C THR A 20 -6.91 -1.23 9.03
N ARG A 21 -6.46 -1.32 10.28
CA ARG A 21 -6.13 -2.60 10.94
C ARG A 21 -7.37 -3.44 11.24
N ASN A 22 -8.52 -2.83 11.46
CA ASN A 22 -9.74 -3.52 11.96
C ASN A 22 -10.70 -3.97 10.85
N GLU A 23 -10.60 -3.43 9.61
CA GLU A 23 -11.61 -3.68 8.57
C GLU A 23 -11.26 -4.80 7.57
N ALA A 24 -10.16 -5.50 7.73
CA ALA A 24 -9.81 -6.61 6.82
C ALA A 24 -10.68 -7.85 7.10
N SER A 25 -11.86 -7.87 6.53
CA SER A 25 -12.62 -9.11 6.35
C SER A 25 -11.85 -10.05 5.41
N GLU A 26 -11.01 -10.89 5.97
CA GLU A 26 -10.16 -11.84 5.24
C GLU A 26 -11.00 -13.02 4.74
N LYS A 27 -11.81 -12.84 3.66
CA LYS A 27 -12.49 -13.96 3.00
C LYS A 27 -11.55 -14.81 2.14
N ASN A 28 -10.52 -14.20 1.53
CA ASN A 28 -9.56 -14.88 0.65
C ASN A 28 -8.15 -14.85 1.24
N SER A 29 -7.35 -15.87 0.95
CA SER A 29 -5.96 -15.96 1.38
C SER A 29 -5.11 -14.81 0.79
N PRO A 30 -4.33 -14.09 1.62
CA PRO A 30 -3.62 -12.89 1.18
C PRO A 30 -2.56 -13.16 0.11
N TYR A 31 -1.92 -14.34 0.10
CA TYR A 31 -0.91 -14.70 -0.90
C TYR A 31 -1.50 -14.86 -2.30
N ILE A 32 -2.73 -15.40 -2.43
CA ILE A 32 -3.41 -15.57 -3.72
C ILE A 32 -3.76 -14.21 -4.32
N ARG A 33 -4.25 -13.27 -3.49
CA ARG A 33 -4.52 -11.90 -3.96
C ARG A 33 -3.27 -11.20 -4.48
N LEU A 34 -2.14 -11.40 -3.81
CA LEU A 34 -0.87 -10.81 -4.25
C LEU A 34 -0.40 -11.43 -5.56
N LEU A 35 -0.48 -12.77 -5.71
CA LEU A 35 -0.14 -13.45 -6.95
C LEU A 35 -1.08 -13.03 -8.10
N GLU A 36 -2.39 -12.98 -7.85
CA GLU A 36 -3.38 -12.48 -8.81
C GLU A 36 -3.03 -11.08 -9.29
N PHE A 37 -2.73 -10.17 -8.36
CA PHE A 37 -2.33 -8.80 -8.69
C PHE A 37 -1.07 -8.75 -9.56
N MET A 38 -0.01 -9.49 -9.19
CA MET A 38 1.25 -9.51 -9.93
C MET A 38 1.07 -10.06 -11.34
N ILE A 39 0.39 -11.20 -11.48
CA ILE A 39 0.14 -11.85 -12.77
C ILE A 39 -0.67 -10.91 -13.68
N LEU A 40 -1.76 -10.34 -13.19
CA LEU A 40 -2.60 -9.45 -13.98
C LEU A 40 -1.86 -8.17 -14.40
N THR A 41 -1.03 -7.59 -13.54
CA THR A 41 -0.22 -6.42 -13.87
C THR A 41 0.74 -6.72 -15.03
N ILE A 42 1.42 -7.88 -15.00
CA ILE A 42 2.33 -8.30 -16.06
C ILE A 42 1.57 -8.54 -17.39
N VAL A 43 0.44 -9.24 -17.33
CA VAL A 43 -0.38 -9.57 -18.50
C VAL A 43 -0.92 -8.31 -19.18
N ILE A 44 -1.45 -7.35 -18.39
CA ILE A 44 -1.96 -6.07 -18.92
C ILE A 44 -0.82 -5.26 -19.54
N SER A 45 0.37 -5.27 -18.93
CA SER A 45 1.53 -4.54 -19.41
C SER A 45 2.05 -5.10 -20.75
N LEU A 46 1.99 -6.42 -20.95
CA LEU A 46 2.40 -7.08 -22.19
C LEU A 46 1.36 -7.04 -23.33
N SER A 47 0.11 -6.74 -22.99
CA SER A 47 -0.98 -6.72 -23.97
C SER A 47 -0.81 -5.61 -25.01
N LYS A 48 -0.90 -5.95 -26.28
CA LYS A 48 -0.91 -5.00 -27.43
C LYS A 48 -2.32 -4.77 -27.98
N ASN A 49 -3.27 -5.68 -27.69
CA ASN A 49 -4.62 -5.64 -28.22
C ASN A 49 -5.56 -4.80 -27.36
N LEU A 50 -6.24 -3.87 -28.01
CA LEU A 50 -7.20 -2.96 -27.37
C LEU A 50 -8.43 -3.72 -26.85
N ILE A 51 -8.87 -4.78 -27.54
CA ILE A 51 -10.04 -5.61 -27.16
C ILE A 51 -9.79 -6.27 -25.79
N PHE A 52 -8.60 -6.82 -25.59
CA PHE A 52 -8.23 -7.41 -24.28
C PHE A 52 -8.29 -6.37 -23.15
N LEU A 53 -7.80 -5.16 -23.40
CA LEU A 53 -7.82 -4.09 -22.40
C LEU A 53 -9.26 -3.68 -22.02
N TRP A 54 -10.18 -3.67 -23.00
CA TRP A 54 -11.61 -3.44 -22.73
C TRP A 54 -12.23 -4.54 -21.85
N ILE A 55 -11.97 -5.81 -22.15
CA ILE A 55 -12.43 -6.94 -21.36
C ILE A 55 -11.86 -6.86 -19.92
N ALA A 56 -10.56 -6.59 -19.79
CA ALA A 56 -9.90 -6.41 -18.50
C ALA A 56 -10.50 -5.23 -17.70
N SER A 57 -10.79 -4.09 -18.36
CA SER A 57 -11.40 -2.94 -17.69
C SER A 57 -12.80 -3.25 -17.17
N LEU A 58 -13.64 -3.91 -17.96
CA LEU A 58 -14.99 -4.37 -17.54
C LEU A 58 -14.91 -5.34 -16.35
N PHE A 59 -13.95 -6.25 -16.36
CA PHE A 59 -13.71 -7.17 -15.26
C PHE A 59 -13.34 -6.42 -13.96
N PHE A 60 -12.44 -5.44 -14.02
CA PHE A 60 -12.08 -4.63 -12.84
C PHE A 60 -13.22 -3.75 -12.37
N LEU A 61 -14.00 -3.19 -13.28
CA LEU A 61 -15.19 -2.43 -12.92
C LEU A 61 -16.24 -3.29 -12.22
N SER A 62 -16.44 -4.53 -12.67
CA SER A 62 -17.33 -5.47 -11.99
C SER A 62 -16.83 -5.83 -10.58
N LYS A 63 -15.51 -6.02 -10.39
CA LYS A 63 -14.90 -6.17 -9.05
C LYS A 63 -15.11 -4.93 -8.18
N LEU A 64 -14.94 -3.74 -8.75
CA LEU A 64 -15.12 -2.47 -8.03
C LEU A 64 -16.56 -2.30 -7.53
N ALA A 65 -17.55 -2.70 -8.33
CA ALA A 65 -18.96 -2.60 -7.98
C ALA A 65 -19.35 -3.45 -6.74
N LEU A 66 -18.55 -4.47 -6.40
CA LEU A 66 -18.76 -5.28 -5.20
C LEU A 66 -18.29 -4.62 -3.89
N PHE A 67 -17.59 -3.47 -3.96
CA PHE A 67 -17.14 -2.73 -2.79
C PHE A 67 -18.20 -1.77 -2.26
N LYS A 68 -18.06 -1.38 -0.97
CA LYS A 68 -18.92 -0.35 -0.35
C LYS A 68 -18.76 1.00 -1.07
N GLY A 69 -19.84 1.77 -1.20
CA GLY A 69 -19.86 3.04 -1.94
C GLY A 69 -18.79 4.05 -1.51
N SER A 70 -18.50 4.16 -0.22
CA SER A 70 -17.43 5.03 0.30
C SER A 70 -16.03 4.65 -0.21
N THR A 71 -15.79 3.34 -0.37
CA THR A 71 -14.53 2.82 -0.91
C THR A 71 -14.42 3.11 -2.40
N ILE A 72 -15.53 2.97 -3.14
CA ILE A 72 -15.60 3.27 -4.59
C ILE A 72 -15.22 4.73 -4.85
N ILE A 73 -15.81 5.68 -4.12
CA ILE A 73 -15.50 7.11 -4.26
C ILE A 73 -14.02 7.39 -3.99
N SER A 74 -13.47 6.77 -2.95
CA SER A 74 -12.05 6.93 -2.61
C SER A 74 -11.11 6.35 -3.69
N VAL A 75 -11.48 5.21 -4.28
CA VAL A 75 -10.75 4.58 -5.39
C VAL A 75 -10.81 5.44 -6.64
N VAL A 76 -12.00 5.91 -7.04
CA VAL A 76 -12.20 6.75 -8.22
C VAL A 76 -11.42 8.06 -8.10
N LYS A 77 -11.47 8.73 -6.94
CA LYS A 77 -10.71 9.97 -6.72
C LYS A 77 -9.20 9.72 -6.86
N ARG A 78 -8.69 8.63 -6.32
CA ARG A 78 -7.28 8.25 -6.42
C ARG A 78 -6.88 7.94 -7.86
N LEU A 79 -7.73 7.21 -8.58
CA LEU A 79 -7.53 6.90 -10.01
C LEU A 79 -7.47 8.17 -10.85
N PHE A 80 -8.36 9.14 -10.61
CA PHE A 80 -8.38 10.38 -11.37
C PHE A 80 -7.06 11.15 -11.20
N ILE A 81 -6.56 11.28 -9.96
CA ILE A 81 -5.29 11.96 -9.68
C ILE A 81 -4.12 11.23 -10.35
N LEU A 82 -4.06 9.91 -10.26
CA LEU A 82 -2.98 9.12 -10.87
C LEU A 82 -3.04 9.11 -12.39
N CYS A 83 -4.24 9.09 -12.98
CA CYS A 83 -4.43 9.17 -14.42
C CYS A 83 -3.99 10.55 -14.96
N LEU A 84 -4.31 11.62 -14.24
CA LEU A 84 -3.85 12.97 -14.59
C LEU A 84 -2.32 13.07 -14.53
N LEU A 85 -1.70 12.50 -13.50
CA LEU A 85 -0.25 12.43 -13.38
C LEU A 85 0.39 11.64 -14.54
N SER A 86 -0.20 10.49 -14.90
CA SER A 86 0.26 9.69 -16.05
C SER A 86 0.16 10.45 -17.37
N PHE A 87 -0.89 11.26 -17.53
CA PHE A 87 -1.06 12.10 -18.71
C PHE A 87 0.08 13.12 -18.84
N VAL A 88 0.48 13.75 -17.73
CA VAL A 88 1.63 14.68 -17.73
C VAL A 88 2.93 13.99 -18.13
N PHE A 89 3.17 12.76 -17.66
CA PHE A 89 4.39 12.01 -18.01
C PHE A 89 4.45 11.55 -19.47
N ILE A 90 3.31 11.34 -20.11
CA ILE A 90 3.29 10.91 -21.53
C ILE A 90 3.48 12.09 -22.49
N LEU A 91 3.19 13.33 -22.10
CA LEU A 91 3.31 14.51 -22.94
C LEU A 91 4.67 14.64 -23.65
N PRO A 92 5.84 14.49 -22.99
CA PRO A 92 7.13 14.56 -23.67
C PRO A 92 7.27 13.46 -24.74
N GLY A 93 6.79 12.24 -24.44
CA GLY A 93 6.85 11.12 -25.39
C GLY A 93 6.03 11.34 -26.65
N VAL A 94 4.87 12.00 -26.53
CA VAL A 94 4.00 12.34 -27.67
C VAL A 94 4.63 13.45 -28.54
N ILE A 95 5.32 14.41 -27.91
CA ILE A 95 5.93 15.55 -28.60
C ILE A 95 7.20 15.12 -29.36
N PHE A 96 8.02 14.25 -28.75
CA PHE A 96 9.33 13.90 -29.28
C PHE A 96 9.35 12.57 -30.08
N ALA A 97 8.39 11.67 -29.89
CA ALA A 97 8.33 10.35 -30.50
C ALA A 97 7.07 10.20 -31.39
N ASN A 98 7.22 10.37 -32.71
CA ASN A 98 6.13 10.28 -33.69
C ASN A 98 5.46 8.89 -33.82
N ASN A 99 5.98 7.83 -33.16
CA ASN A 99 5.54 6.43 -33.38
C ASN A 99 4.79 5.81 -32.17
N VAL A 100 4.44 6.58 -31.15
CA VAL A 100 3.75 6.04 -29.97
C VAL A 100 2.26 6.32 -30.08
N ASN A 101 1.43 5.27 -30.04
CA ASN A 101 -0.03 5.42 -29.90
C ASN A 101 -0.38 5.85 -28.45
N PRO A 102 -0.58 7.15 -28.18
CA PRO A 102 -0.76 7.65 -26.83
C PRO A 102 -2.04 7.13 -26.19
N SER A 103 -3.09 6.91 -27.00
CA SER A 103 -4.38 6.40 -26.53
C SER A 103 -4.27 4.98 -25.95
N LEU A 104 -3.56 4.07 -26.62
CA LEU A 104 -3.38 2.69 -26.17
C LEU A 104 -2.52 2.65 -24.89
N PHE A 105 -1.48 3.46 -24.82
CA PHE A 105 -0.63 3.56 -23.63
C PHE A 105 -1.43 4.09 -22.43
N LEU A 106 -2.17 5.17 -22.60
CA LEU A 106 -2.97 5.78 -21.53
C LEU A 106 -4.03 4.80 -21.01
N PHE A 107 -4.69 4.07 -21.93
CA PHE A 107 -5.69 3.08 -21.56
C PHE A 107 -5.08 1.90 -20.78
N ARG A 108 -3.90 1.41 -21.19
CA ARG A 108 -3.14 0.36 -20.49
C ARG A 108 -2.74 0.80 -19.07
N VAL A 109 -2.21 2.01 -18.94
CA VAL A 109 -1.85 2.58 -17.64
C VAL A 109 -3.11 2.73 -16.77
N GLY A 110 -4.23 3.22 -17.32
CA GLY A 110 -5.50 3.34 -16.62
C GLY A 110 -5.99 2.00 -16.05
N VAL A 111 -5.96 0.92 -16.83
CA VAL A 111 -6.36 -0.42 -16.39
C VAL A 111 -5.42 -0.97 -15.32
N ASN A 112 -4.11 -0.74 -15.41
CA ASN A 112 -3.15 -1.11 -14.37
C ASN A 112 -3.37 -0.33 -13.07
N LEU A 113 -3.68 0.96 -13.17
CA LEU A 113 -4.02 1.78 -12.00
C LEU A 113 -5.33 1.34 -11.33
N LEU A 114 -6.32 0.87 -12.11
CA LEU A 114 -7.54 0.24 -11.59
C LEU A 114 -7.20 -1.02 -10.80
N ASN A 115 -6.38 -1.92 -11.37
CA ASN A 115 -5.93 -3.14 -10.69
C ASN A 115 -5.21 -2.81 -9.36
N LEU A 116 -4.26 -1.88 -9.38
CA LEU A 116 -3.52 -1.43 -8.19
C LEU A 116 -4.46 -0.83 -7.13
N SER A 117 -5.43 -0.02 -7.54
CA SER A 117 -6.36 0.63 -6.61
C SER A 117 -7.28 -0.37 -5.92
N ILE A 118 -7.78 -1.38 -6.66
CA ILE A 118 -8.58 -2.47 -6.12
C ILE A 118 -7.74 -3.32 -5.16
N PHE A 119 -6.51 -3.67 -5.53
CA PHE A 119 -5.59 -4.39 -4.66
C PHE A 119 -5.30 -3.64 -3.36
N SER A 120 -4.99 -2.36 -3.44
CA SER A 120 -4.73 -1.51 -2.27
C SER A 120 -5.96 -1.35 -1.35
N ALA A 121 -7.17 -1.34 -1.92
CA ALA A 121 -8.40 -1.27 -1.15
C ALA A 121 -8.75 -2.60 -0.46
N SER A 122 -8.39 -3.74 -1.09
CA SER A 122 -8.74 -5.08 -0.60
C SER A 122 -7.70 -5.70 0.32
N THR A 123 -6.44 -5.23 0.28
CA THR A 123 -5.31 -5.86 0.98
C THR A 123 -4.61 -4.86 1.91
N PRO A 124 -4.91 -4.87 3.22
CA PRO A 124 -4.21 -4.04 4.19
C PRO A 124 -2.76 -4.51 4.35
N PHE A 125 -1.86 -3.60 4.77
CA PHE A 125 -0.44 -3.88 4.89
C PHE A 125 -0.08 -5.11 5.74
N PRO A 126 -0.71 -5.40 6.90
CA PRO A 126 -0.42 -6.61 7.66
C PRO A 126 -0.73 -7.91 6.89
N SER A 127 -1.77 -7.90 6.04
CA SER A 127 -2.10 -9.05 5.18
C SER A 127 -1.06 -9.22 4.06
N LEU A 128 -0.51 -8.12 3.54
CA LEU A 128 0.58 -8.15 2.57
C LEU A 128 1.85 -8.77 3.19
N VAL A 129 2.23 -8.40 4.42
CA VAL A 129 3.36 -9.01 5.13
C VAL A 129 3.14 -10.52 5.35
N LYS A 130 1.91 -10.93 5.67
CA LYS A 130 1.55 -12.36 5.78
C LYS A 130 1.70 -13.08 4.42
N ALA A 131 1.28 -12.46 3.32
CA ALA A 131 1.42 -12.99 1.97
C ALA A 131 2.90 -13.20 1.59
N LEU A 132 3.76 -12.22 1.83
CA LEU A 132 5.19 -12.29 1.58
C LEU A 132 5.86 -13.43 2.36
N ARG A 133 5.45 -13.63 3.63
CA ARG A 133 5.91 -14.77 4.43
C ARG A 133 5.52 -16.11 3.82
N GLN A 134 4.31 -16.22 3.27
CA GLN A 134 3.81 -17.43 2.63
C GLN A 134 4.48 -17.71 1.29
N LEU A 135 4.89 -16.68 0.56
CA LEU A 135 5.62 -16.78 -0.71
C LEU A 135 7.11 -17.18 -0.54
N GLY A 136 7.58 -17.36 0.70
CA GLY A 136 8.94 -17.80 0.96
C GLY A 136 9.99 -16.70 1.00
N MET A 137 9.60 -15.45 1.16
CA MET A 137 10.53 -14.35 1.40
C MET A 137 11.42 -14.62 2.62
N PRO A 138 12.70 -14.16 2.62
CA PRO A 138 13.60 -14.29 3.76
C PRO A 138 12.93 -13.78 5.04
N MET A 139 12.99 -14.60 6.09
CA MET A 139 12.28 -14.33 7.34
C MET A 139 12.70 -13.01 7.98
N LEU A 140 13.98 -12.68 7.89
CA LEU A 140 14.54 -11.41 8.38
C LEU A 140 13.82 -10.21 7.74
N PHE A 141 13.62 -10.23 6.42
CA PHE A 141 12.97 -9.15 5.69
C PHE A 141 11.49 -8.97 6.11
N VAL A 142 10.76 -10.08 6.18
CA VAL A 142 9.34 -10.08 6.59
C VAL A 142 9.18 -9.54 8.01
N GLN A 143 10.08 -9.92 8.90
CA GLN A 143 10.09 -9.45 10.27
C GLN A 143 10.38 -7.96 10.38
N THR A 144 11.41 -7.50 9.67
CA THR A 144 11.73 -6.07 9.64
C THR A 144 10.54 -5.25 9.17
N MET A 145 9.83 -5.69 8.12
CA MET A 145 8.61 -5.03 7.64
C MET A 145 7.50 -4.99 8.72
N ASP A 146 7.29 -6.09 9.45
CA ASP A 146 6.28 -6.16 10.52
C ASP A 146 6.62 -5.20 11.69
N ILE A 147 7.90 -5.17 12.07
CA ILE A 147 8.40 -4.23 13.09
C ILE A 147 8.25 -2.79 12.60
N CYS A 148 8.72 -2.46 11.41
CA CYS A 148 8.61 -1.10 10.85
C CYS A 148 7.15 -0.62 10.85
N TYR A 149 6.21 -1.45 10.41
CA TYR A 149 4.80 -1.10 10.39
C TYR A 149 4.24 -0.76 11.79
N LYS A 150 4.61 -1.57 12.80
CA LYS A 150 4.21 -1.32 14.19
C LYS A 150 4.83 -0.03 14.74
N TYR A 151 6.10 0.20 14.43
CA TYR A 151 6.84 1.37 14.91
C TYR A 151 6.39 2.68 14.26
N ILE A 152 5.89 2.67 13.03
CA ILE A 152 5.27 3.85 12.41
C ILE A 152 4.16 4.41 13.32
N TYR A 153 3.34 3.55 13.91
CA TYR A 153 2.29 3.98 14.83
C TYR A 153 2.86 4.49 16.17
N VAL A 154 3.81 3.76 16.76
CA VAL A 154 4.42 4.13 18.04
C VAL A 154 5.16 5.48 17.91
N LEU A 155 6.03 5.61 16.91
CA LEU A 155 6.79 6.84 16.67
C LEU A 155 5.88 8.00 16.24
N GLY A 156 4.77 7.71 15.55
CA GLY A 156 3.77 8.70 15.25
C GLY A 156 3.16 9.34 16.51
N ASN A 157 2.80 8.53 17.51
CA ASN A 157 2.30 9.04 18.79
C ASN A 157 3.38 9.83 19.55
N VAL A 158 4.62 9.33 19.56
CA VAL A 158 5.76 10.04 20.15
C VAL A 158 5.96 11.40 19.48
N THR A 159 5.85 11.46 18.15
CA THR A 159 5.97 12.71 17.39
C THR A 159 4.88 13.71 17.80
N VAL A 160 3.64 13.25 17.94
CA VAL A 160 2.53 14.10 18.42
C VAL A 160 2.86 14.67 19.79
N SER A 161 3.30 13.84 20.74
CA SER A 161 3.65 14.28 22.10
C SER A 161 4.81 15.28 22.12
N ILE A 162 5.84 15.07 21.28
CA ILE A 162 6.95 16.02 21.14
C ILE A 162 6.46 17.37 20.63
N ILE A 163 5.62 17.37 19.58
CA ILE A 163 5.08 18.61 19.00
C ILE A 163 4.19 19.34 20.01
N GLU A 164 3.37 18.63 20.79
CA GLU A 164 2.56 19.22 21.86
C GLU A 164 3.44 19.86 22.93
N ALA A 165 4.48 19.17 23.39
CA ALA A 165 5.42 19.70 24.38
C ALA A 165 6.14 20.96 23.85
N VAL A 166 6.59 20.95 22.59
CA VAL A 166 7.21 22.12 21.96
C VAL A 166 6.22 23.29 21.85
N LYS A 167 4.96 23.00 21.47
CA LYS A 167 3.90 24.02 21.39
C LYS A 167 3.66 24.70 22.74
N LEU A 168 3.63 23.95 23.82
CA LEU A 168 3.45 24.51 25.17
C LEU A 168 4.65 25.39 25.58
N ARG A 169 5.85 25.02 25.21
CA ARG A 169 7.06 25.82 25.53
C ARG A 169 7.19 27.10 24.68
N CYS A 170 6.59 27.13 23.51
CA CYS A 170 6.68 28.25 22.56
C CYS A 170 5.45 29.16 22.60
N ILE A 171 4.62 29.13 23.65
CA ILE A 171 3.47 30.03 23.81
C ILE A 171 3.99 31.49 23.86
N GLY A 172 3.52 32.31 22.91
CA GLY A 172 3.94 33.73 22.79
C GLY A 172 5.21 33.99 21.99
N MET A 173 5.93 32.97 21.54
CA MET A 173 7.11 33.12 20.68
C MET A 173 6.73 32.91 19.20
N LYS A 174 7.51 33.55 18.29
CA LYS A 174 7.37 33.29 16.84
C LYS A 174 7.89 31.87 16.54
N GLU A 175 7.14 31.14 15.70
CA GLU A 175 7.54 29.82 15.20
C GLU A 175 8.86 29.95 14.41
N ASP A 176 9.95 29.40 14.93
CA ASP A 176 11.26 29.38 14.26
C ASP A 176 11.48 28.04 13.54
N LYS A 177 12.15 28.09 12.38
CA LYS A 177 12.55 26.88 11.62
C LYS A 177 13.47 25.96 12.42
N ARG A 178 14.22 26.47 13.39
CA ARG A 178 15.07 25.70 14.31
C ARG A 178 14.28 24.71 15.16
N LEU A 179 13.00 25.00 15.45
CA LEU A 179 12.14 24.09 16.21
C LEU A 179 11.88 22.77 15.47
N VAL A 180 11.80 22.80 14.14
CA VAL A 180 11.63 21.58 13.33
C VAL A 180 12.85 20.67 13.46
N GLY A 181 14.06 21.25 13.42
CA GLY A 181 15.29 20.50 13.65
C GLY A 181 15.36 19.86 15.05
N ALA A 182 14.95 20.59 16.08
CA ALA A 182 14.88 20.08 17.46
C ALA A 182 13.87 18.92 17.59
N ILE A 183 12.69 19.01 16.95
CA ILE A 183 11.69 17.94 16.93
C ILE A 183 12.26 16.68 16.26
N ILE A 184 12.91 16.83 15.11
CA ILE A 184 13.52 15.70 14.38
C ILE A 184 14.65 15.08 15.20
N GLY A 185 15.52 15.90 15.84
CA GLY A 185 16.57 15.41 16.72
C GLY A 185 16.03 14.62 17.91
N GLN A 186 15.00 15.14 18.57
CA GLN A 186 14.36 14.44 19.69
C GLN A 186 13.67 13.14 19.25
N LEU A 187 13.04 13.13 18.08
CA LEU A 187 12.45 11.93 17.51
C LEU A 187 13.52 10.87 17.20
N TYR A 188 14.66 11.28 16.65
CA TYR A 188 15.79 10.39 16.38
C TYR A 188 16.32 9.74 17.67
N LEU A 189 16.56 10.51 18.72
CA LEU A 189 17.01 10.00 20.02
C LEU A 189 15.99 9.04 20.65
N SER A 190 14.70 9.36 20.52
CA SER A 190 13.64 8.47 20.98
C SER A 190 13.60 7.16 20.19
N THR A 191 13.82 7.22 18.87
CA THR A 191 13.86 6.04 18.00
C THR A 191 15.03 5.12 18.36
N ASP A 192 16.21 5.68 18.59
CA ASP A 192 17.39 4.91 19.00
C ASP A 192 17.12 4.17 20.33
N ARG A 193 16.55 4.88 21.32
CA ARG A 193 16.17 4.27 22.60
C ARG A 193 15.19 3.12 22.43
N TYR A 194 14.09 3.34 21.73
CA TYR A 194 13.10 2.30 21.47
C TYR A 194 13.66 1.09 20.71
N THR A 195 14.61 1.31 19.82
CA THR A 195 15.27 0.22 19.08
C THR A 195 16.07 -0.66 20.02
N ARG A 196 16.82 -0.07 20.95
CA ARG A 196 17.59 -0.81 21.98
C ARG A 196 16.67 -1.57 22.92
N GLU A 197 15.64 -0.91 23.45
CA GLU A 197 14.64 -1.55 24.35
C GLU A 197 13.93 -2.71 23.63
N LEU A 198 13.59 -2.56 22.34
CA LEU A 198 13.01 -3.63 21.54
C LEU A 198 13.96 -4.81 21.42
N TYR A 199 15.24 -4.55 21.11
CA TYR A 199 16.25 -5.60 20.98
C TYR A 199 16.42 -6.37 22.29
N GLU A 200 16.58 -5.68 23.39
CA GLU A 200 16.70 -6.28 24.73
C GLU A 200 15.46 -7.12 25.08
N ALA A 201 14.27 -6.58 24.84
CA ALA A 201 13.01 -7.32 25.07
C ALA A 201 12.91 -8.57 24.18
N MET A 202 13.41 -8.53 22.94
CA MET A 202 13.45 -9.70 22.05
C MET A 202 14.41 -10.77 22.57
N VAL A 203 15.60 -10.37 23.02
CA VAL A 203 16.61 -11.29 23.60
C VAL A 203 16.05 -11.97 24.84
N LEU A 204 15.45 -11.20 25.79
CA LEU A 204 14.84 -11.75 27.00
C LEU A 204 13.70 -12.73 26.74
N ARG A 205 12.97 -12.55 25.63
CA ARG A 205 11.90 -13.48 25.21
C ARG A 205 12.43 -14.70 24.43
N GLY A 206 13.74 -14.88 24.33
CA GLY A 206 14.36 -15.96 23.59
C GLY A 206 14.04 -15.92 22.08
N TYR A 207 13.89 -14.68 21.55
CA TYR A 207 13.53 -14.50 20.15
C TYR A 207 14.63 -15.02 19.23
N ASN A 208 14.29 -16.05 18.44
CA ASN A 208 15.21 -16.63 17.46
C ASN A 208 14.52 -16.67 16.10
N LEU A 209 15.16 -16.11 15.07
CA LEU A 209 14.66 -16.10 13.70
C LEU A 209 14.40 -17.50 13.15
N ASN A 210 15.19 -18.49 13.58
CA ASN A 210 15.08 -19.87 13.11
C ASN A 210 13.82 -20.59 13.64
N ASN A 211 13.26 -20.14 14.76
CA ASN A 211 12.09 -20.76 15.39
C ASN A 211 10.75 -20.24 14.84
N LEU A 212 10.78 -19.25 13.95
CA LEU A 212 9.57 -18.71 13.36
C LEU A 212 9.04 -19.65 12.26
N ARG A 213 8.09 -20.49 12.64
CA ARG A 213 7.42 -21.43 11.73
C ARG A 213 6.85 -20.73 10.49
N LYS A 214 7.18 -21.28 9.31
CA LYS A 214 6.47 -20.95 8.06
C LYS A 214 4.98 -21.28 8.28
N LYS A 215 4.11 -20.28 8.22
CA LYS A 215 2.68 -20.50 8.34
C LYS A 215 2.23 -21.34 7.12
N ARG A 216 1.59 -22.50 7.37
CA ARG A 216 1.09 -23.37 6.30
C ARG A 216 0.10 -22.61 5.41
N LEU A 217 0.16 -22.88 4.12
CA LEU A 217 -0.78 -22.39 3.12
C LEU A 217 -2.16 -22.96 3.47
N SER A 218 -3.09 -22.08 3.83
CA SER A 218 -4.50 -22.47 3.99
C SER A 218 -5.23 -22.14 2.71
N PHE A 219 -5.76 -23.15 2.04
CA PHE A 219 -6.56 -22.99 0.84
C PHE A 219 -8.05 -22.90 1.24
N ASN A 220 -8.72 -21.84 0.82
CA ASN A 220 -10.13 -21.65 1.09
C ASN A 220 -10.93 -21.79 -0.23
N ARG A 221 -12.22 -22.19 -0.15
CA ARG A 221 -13.09 -22.31 -1.35
C ARG A 221 -13.20 -21.00 -2.15
N TYR A 222 -13.15 -19.84 -1.49
CA TYR A 222 -13.13 -18.53 -2.14
C TYR A 222 -11.86 -18.26 -2.95
N ASP A 223 -10.75 -18.91 -2.58
CA ASP A 223 -9.49 -18.81 -3.29
C ASP A 223 -9.55 -19.50 -4.65
N LEU A 224 -10.24 -20.64 -4.72
CA LEU A 224 -10.46 -21.35 -5.98
C LEU A 224 -11.19 -20.47 -7.00
N LEU A 225 -12.19 -19.71 -6.56
CA LEU A 225 -13.00 -18.85 -7.41
C LEU A 225 -12.19 -17.63 -7.91
N SER A 226 -11.25 -17.11 -7.13
CA SER A 226 -10.35 -16.04 -7.58
C SER A 226 -9.30 -16.56 -8.57
N VAL A 227 -8.74 -17.75 -8.32
CA VAL A 227 -7.80 -18.39 -9.26
C VAL A 227 -8.49 -18.73 -10.58
N LEU A 228 -9.70 -19.29 -10.55
CA LEU A 228 -10.45 -19.59 -11.77
C LEU A 228 -10.68 -18.34 -12.63
N ARG A 229 -11.04 -17.22 -12.01
CA ARG A 229 -11.23 -15.94 -12.73
C ARG A 229 -9.93 -15.42 -13.36
N THR A 230 -8.80 -15.55 -12.68
CA THR A 230 -7.50 -15.15 -13.25
C THR A 230 -7.08 -16.05 -14.39
N VAL A 231 -7.34 -17.36 -14.30
CA VAL A 231 -7.07 -18.33 -15.38
C VAL A 231 -7.92 -18.01 -16.62
N VAL A 232 -9.20 -17.68 -16.45
CA VAL A 232 -10.06 -17.27 -17.58
C VAL A 232 -9.50 -16.05 -18.29
N LEU A 233 -9.05 -15.01 -17.55
CA LEU A 233 -8.41 -13.82 -18.14
C LEU A 233 -7.11 -14.16 -18.86
N LEU A 234 -6.32 -15.09 -18.33
CA LEU A 234 -5.09 -15.55 -19.00
C LEU A 234 -5.39 -16.28 -20.30
N ILE A 235 -6.42 -17.14 -20.33
CA ILE A 235 -6.85 -17.83 -21.56
C ILE A 235 -7.31 -16.81 -22.60
N VAL A 236 -8.10 -15.81 -22.22
CA VAL A 236 -8.55 -14.73 -23.10
C VAL A 236 -7.34 -13.94 -23.65
N PHE A 237 -6.33 -13.69 -22.83
CA PHE A 237 -5.09 -13.04 -23.28
C PHE A 237 -4.33 -13.86 -24.34
N ILE A 238 -4.23 -15.19 -24.11
CA ILE A 238 -3.53 -16.09 -25.05
C ILE A 238 -4.28 -16.20 -26.38
N VAL A 239 -5.61 -16.27 -26.34
CA VAL A 239 -6.45 -16.36 -27.56
C VAL A 239 -6.43 -15.07 -28.36
N LEU A 240 -6.30 -13.92 -27.71
CA LEU A 240 -6.28 -12.59 -28.36
C LEU A 240 -4.86 -12.10 -28.71
N LYS A 241 -3.81 -12.83 -28.36
CA LYS A 241 -2.43 -12.46 -28.68
C LYS A 241 -2.10 -12.69 -30.15
#